data_8cdff3067576b306fa3aa58fa40732e4
#
_entry.id   8cdff3067576b306fa3aa58fa40732e4
#
_cell.length_a   1.000
_cell.length_b   1.000
_cell.length_c   1.000
_cell.angle_alpha   90.00
_cell.angle_beta   90.00
_cell.angle_gamma   90.00
#
_symmetry.space_group_name_H-M   'P 1'
#
loop_
_entity.id
_entity.type
_entity.pdbx_description
1 polymer ?
#
loop_
_entity_poly.entity_id
_entity_poly.type
_entity_poly.pdbx_seq_one_letter_code
_entity_poly.pdbx_strand_id
1 'polypeptide(L)'
;MNSKKVPVNFWIYIIILAVVCGATVGMLIGQGEWVPLNTQSMGGLVAFGLLNILSFVLSVELPTGGALLSVMTMLAWPLIILFGPLPAVIVIVSTWLLINALVRKTEPLRVLHNFLQLTVSAGVGGFLYVEFGGKVGVLDFPYVLLPITIGVLVFFFINTGAVSMAVGFYEKTSPYRVWYENCKWQLFYQVGSIPLMLFLAYLYIELWVWGLFLFFLPMTLVRQGYRLYLELKKTYKETVLALVKGIEASDKYTSGHSERVSRYARALAEAMDI
;
A
#
# COMPACT_ATOMS: atom_id res chain seq x y z
N MET A 1 9.33 22.82 -17.24
CA MET A 1 9.07 22.25 -15.90
C MET A 1 9.98 22.98 -14.90
N ASN A 2 9.42 23.84 -14.05
CA ASN A 2 10.18 24.49 -12.98
C ASN A 2 10.58 23.44 -11.95
N SER A 3 11.86 23.15 -11.82
CA SER A 3 12.38 22.30 -10.75
C SER A 3 12.19 23.05 -9.42
N LYS A 4 11.10 22.78 -8.71
CA LYS A 4 10.93 23.28 -7.33
C LYS A 4 12.14 22.79 -6.55
N LYS A 5 12.96 23.71 -6.03
CA LYS A 5 14.07 23.35 -5.14
C LYS A 5 13.53 22.57 -3.96
N VAL A 6 14.04 21.35 -3.76
CA VAL A 6 13.67 20.50 -2.63
C VAL A 6 14.03 21.22 -1.32
N PRO A 7 13.10 21.36 -0.35
CA PRO A 7 13.36 22.06 0.92
C PRO A 7 14.48 21.40 1.72
N VAL A 8 15.26 22.18 2.46
CA VAL A 8 16.35 21.67 3.33
C VAL A 8 15.83 20.70 4.37
N ASN A 9 14.66 20.99 4.97
CA ASN A 9 14.02 20.10 5.96
C ASN A 9 13.73 18.70 5.39
N PHE A 10 13.42 18.59 4.10
CA PHE A 10 13.22 17.29 3.46
C PHE A 10 14.54 16.51 3.38
N TRP A 11 15.67 17.15 3.09
CA TRP A 11 16.98 16.49 3.06
C TRP A 11 17.42 16.02 4.45
N ILE A 12 17.22 16.85 5.48
CA ILE A 12 17.48 16.47 6.88
C ILE A 12 16.65 15.23 7.24
N TYR A 13 15.38 15.22 6.88
CA TYR A 13 14.48 14.08 7.10
C TYR A 13 14.99 12.80 6.40
N ILE A 14 15.40 12.88 5.13
CA ILE A 14 15.94 11.74 4.37
C ILE A 14 17.22 11.19 5.02
N ILE A 15 18.11 12.05 5.50
CA ILE A 15 19.34 11.64 6.20
C ILE A 15 19.00 10.90 7.49
N ILE A 16 18.09 11.44 8.30
CA ILE A 16 17.63 10.77 9.54
C ILE A 16 17.02 9.41 9.19
N LEU A 17 16.16 9.36 8.19
CA LEU A 17 15.52 8.12 7.77
C LEU A 17 16.53 7.08 7.27
N ALA A 18 17.61 7.51 6.58
CA ALA A 18 18.68 6.63 6.14
C ALA A 18 19.50 6.06 7.32
N VAL A 19 19.78 6.87 8.34
CA VAL A 19 20.44 6.40 9.58
C VAL A 19 19.56 5.37 10.30
N VAL A 20 18.27 5.67 10.45
CA VAL A 20 17.30 4.74 11.06
C VAL A 20 17.19 3.45 10.25
N CYS A 21 17.20 3.54 8.92
CA CYS A 21 17.19 2.38 8.04
C CYS A 21 18.43 1.49 8.28
N GLY A 22 19.63 2.07 8.34
CA GLY A 22 20.86 1.34 8.64
C GLY A 22 20.80 0.66 10.02
N ALA A 23 20.33 1.37 11.05
CA ALA A 23 20.14 0.83 12.38
C ALA A 23 19.12 -0.33 12.38
N THR A 24 18.01 -0.20 11.65
CA THR A 24 16.99 -1.26 11.52
C THR A 24 17.59 -2.52 10.89
N VAL A 25 18.35 -2.40 9.80
CA VAL A 25 19.00 -3.54 9.16
C VAL A 25 20.00 -4.20 10.11
N GLY A 26 20.82 -3.40 10.82
CA GLY A 26 21.74 -3.92 11.84
C GLY A 26 21.03 -4.67 12.96
N MET A 27 19.90 -4.15 13.42
CA MET A 27 19.05 -4.77 14.45
C MET A 27 18.49 -6.13 13.96
N LEU A 28 17.99 -6.21 12.73
CA LEU A 28 17.48 -7.46 12.16
C LEU A 28 18.57 -8.51 11.98
N ILE A 29 19.77 -8.11 11.55
CA ILE A 29 20.91 -9.01 11.45
C ILE A 29 21.30 -9.52 12.85
N GLY A 30 21.31 -8.66 13.86
CA GLY A 30 21.60 -9.02 15.24
C GLY A 30 20.55 -9.96 15.86
N GLN A 31 19.28 -9.81 15.51
CA GLN A 31 18.20 -10.69 15.96
C GLN A 31 18.35 -12.11 15.41
N GLY A 32 18.78 -12.26 14.16
CA GLY A 32 19.08 -13.57 13.56
C GLY A 32 17.87 -14.49 13.34
N GLU A 33 16.67 -13.97 13.45
CA GLU A 33 15.41 -14.73 13.38
C GLU A 33 14.90 -14.84 11.94
N TRP A 34 15.38 -15.86 11.24
CA TRP A 34 14.88 -16.23 9.90
C TRP A 34 15.03 -17.73 9.64
N VAL A 35 14.20 -18.24 8.75
CA VAL A 35 14.28 -19.64 8.32
C VAL A 35 15.56 -19.84 7.49
N PRO A 36 16.30 -20.96 7.71
CA PRO A 36 17.47 -21.29 6.91
C PRO A 36 17.16 -21.27 5.40
N LEU A 37 18.05 -20.65 4.62
CA LEU A 37 17.91 -20.56 3.18
C LEU A 37 18.25 -21.91 2.53
N ASN A 38 17.22 -22.68 2.24
CA ASN A 38 17.28 -23.91 1.46
C ASN A 38 16.46 -23.77 0.18
N THR A 39 16.48 -24.79 -0.68
CA THR A 39 15.75 -24.75 -1.97
C THR A 39 14.25 -24.46 -1.79
N GLN A 40 13.64 -24.98 -0.72
CA GLN A 40 12.23 -24.80 -0.46
C GLN A 40 11.91 -23.36 0.00
N SER A 41 12.67 -22.82 0.96
CA SER A 41 12.49 -21.44 1.44
C SER A 41 12.80 -20.41 0.34
N MET A 42 13.84 -20.64 -0.46
CA MET A 42 14.17 -19.80 -1.61
C MET A 42 13.03 -19.83 -2.66
N GLY A 43 12.48 -21.01 -2.96
CA GLY A 43 11.32 -21.13 -3.85
C GLY A 43 10.11 -20.33 -3.35
N GLY A 44 9.85 -20.37 -2.04
CA GLY A 44 8.79 -19.59 -1.40
C GLY A 44 9.04 -18.08 -1.50
N LEU A 45 10.23 -17.60 -1.17
CA LEU A 45 10.58 -16.18 -1.28
C LEU A 45 10.43 -15.66 -2.70
N VAL A 46 10.86 -16.44 -3.71
CA VAL A 46 10.67 -16.11 -5.13
C VAL A 46 9.18 -16.07 -5.49
N ALA A 47 8.40 -17.08 -5.07
CA ALA A 47 6.97 -17.14 -5.34
C ALA A 47 6.20 -15.93 -4.74
N PHE A 48 6.50 -15.55 -3.49
CA PHE A 48 5.96 -14.34 -2.87
C PHE A 48 6.42 -13.06 -3.59
N GLY A 49 7.68 -13.01 -4.05
CA GLY A 49 8.19 -11.91 -4.84
C GLY A 49 7.43 -11.73 -6.15
N LEU A 50 7.20 -12.84 -6.88
CA LEU A 50 6.39 -12.85 -8.11
C LEU A 50 4.94 -12.44 -7.83
N LEU A 51 4.34 -12.96 -6.75
CA LEU A 51 3.00 -12.58 -6.33
C LEU A 51 2.90 -11.09 -5.98
N ASN A 52 3.93 -10.53 -5.37
CA ASN A 52 4.03 -9.12 -5.03
C ASN A 52 4.07 -8.24 -6.30
N ILE A 53 4.89 -8.62 -7.28
CA ILE A 53 4.95 -7.94 -8.59
C ILE A 53 3.60 -8.05 -9.30
N LEU A 54 3.00 -9.23 -9.33
CA LEU A 54 1.72 -9.47 -9.97
C LEU A 54 0.59 -8.66 -9.30
N SER A 55 0.55 -8.63 -7.97
CA SER A 55 -0.40 -7.83 -7.19
C SER A 55 -0.30 -6.34 -7.51
N PHE A 56 0.91 -5.85 -7.76
CA PHE A 56 1.13 -4.47 -8.17
C PHE A 56 0.61 -4.21 -9.60
N VAL A 57 1.00 -5.04 -10.57
CA VAL A 57 0.53 -4.91 -11.96
C VAL A 57 -0.99 -4.98 -12.03
N LEU A 58 -1.58 -5.76 -11.15
CA LEU A 58 -3.02 -5.92 -11.03
C LEU A 58 -3.70 -4.91 -10.09
N SER A 59 -2.98 -3.96 -9.48
CA SER A 59 -3.58 -2.96 -8.58
C SER A 59 -4.58 -2.05 -9.33
N VAL A 60 -5.66 -1.66 -8.65
CA VAL A 60 -6.68 -0.73 -9.18
C VAL A 60 -6.57 0.58 -8.41
N GLU A 61 -6.48 1.69 -9.14
CA GLU A 61 -6.55 3.02 -8.54
C GLU A 61 -7.97 3.30 -8.06
N LEU A 62 -8.09 3.71 -6.80
CA LEU A 62 -9.37 4.12 -6.24
C LEU A 62 -9.71 5.53 -6.69
N PRO A 63 -11.00 5.83 -7.01
CA PRO A 63 -11.44 7.16 -7.45
C PRO A 63 -11.25 8.26 -6.39
N THR A 64 -11.00 7.89 -5.14
CA THR A 64 -10.91 8.78 -3.98
C THR A 64 -9.51 9.34 -3.72
N GLY A 65 -8.73 9.65 -4.79
CA GLY A 65 -7.51 10.43 -4.63
C GLY A 65 -6.22 9.64 -4.45
N GLY A 66 -5.97 8.63 -5.28
CA GLY A 66 -4.62 8.04 -5.45
C GLY A 66 -4.17 7.04 -4.39
N ALA A 67 -5.04 6.64 -3.47
CA ALA A 67 -4.77 5.51 -2.60
C ALA A 67 -4.89 4.22 -3.42
N LEU A 68 -3.75 3.64 -3.80
CA LEU A 68 -3.70 2.26 -4.26
C LEU A 68 -4.09 1.37 -3.07
N LEU A 69 -5.18 0.62 -3.18
CA LEU A 69 -5.41 -0.54 -2.33
C LEU A 69 -4.27 -1.54 -2.62
N SER A 70 -3.17 -1.35 -1.92
CA SER A 70 -1.96 -2.12 -2.16
C SER A 70 -2.07 -3.44 -1.41
N VAL A 71 -2.43 -4.49 -2.14
CA VAL A 71 -2.28 -5.88 -1.65
C VAL A 71 -0.82 -6.17 -1.26
N MET A 72 0.14 -5.37 -1.74
CA MET A 72 1.57 -5.50 -1.39
C MET A 72 1.83 -5.42 0.11
N THR A 73 1.16 -4.52 0.84
CA THR A 73 1.34 -4.40 2.29
C THR A 73 0.77 -5.60 3.05
N MET A 74 -0.27 -6.24 2.49
CA MET A 74 -0.80 -7.49 3.04
C MET A 74 0.17 -8.66 2.86
N LEU A 75 0.91 -8.73 1.75
CA LEU A 75 1.87 -9.81 1.47
C LEU A 75 3.14 -9.71 2.33
N ALA A 76 3.43 -8.54 2.90
CA ALA A 76 4.58 -8.35 3.79
C ALA A 76 4.50 -9.22 5.04
N TRP A 77 3.31 -9.38 5.63
CA TRP A 77 3.14 -10.09 6.88
C TRP A 77 3.26 -11.61 6.76
N PRO A 78 2.64 -12.28 5.78
CA PRO A 78 2.96 -13.69 5.52
C PRO A 78 4.45 -13.94 5.29
N LEU A 79 5.16 -13.04 4.60
CA LEU A 79 6.62 -13.14 4.42
C LEU A 79 7.36 -13.06 5.76
N ILE A 80 7.00 -12.11 6.64
CA ILE A 80 7.60 -11.96 7.98
C ILE A 80 7.33 -13.21 8.83
N ILE A 81 6.09 -13.69 8.85
CA ILE A 81 5.69 -14.87 9.62
C ILE A 81 6.41 -16.13 9.13
N LEU A 82 6.46 -16.33 7.81
CA LEU A 82 6.96 -17.56 7.21
C LEU A 82 8.48 -17.63 7.10
N PHE A 83 9.14 -16.52 6.80
CA PHE A 83 10.58 -16.51 6.48
C PHE A 83 11.41 -15.65 7.43
N GLY A 84 10.79 -14.83 8.24
CA GLY A 84 11.43 -13.89 9.16
C GLY A 84 11.52 -12.46 8.61
N PRO A 85 11.81 -11.49 9.51
CA PRO A 85 11.77 -10.08 9.16
C PRO A 85 12.79 -9.67 8.08
N LEU A 86 14.05 -10.14 8.17
CA LEU A 86 15.10 -9.74 7.24
C LEU A 86 14.85 -10.23 5.79
N PRO A 87 14.57 -11.54 5.54
CA PRO A 87 14.19 -12.01 4.20
C PRO A 87 12.94 -11.31 3.65
N ALA A 88 11.95 -11.06 4.49
CA ALA A 88 10.73 -10.34 4.10
C ALA A 88 11.04 -8.93 3.60
N VAL A 89 11.85 -8.15 4.36
CA VAL A 89 12.28 -6.80 3.95
C VAL A 89 13.01 -6.85 2.61
N ILE A 90 13.93 -7.81 2.42
CA ILE A 90 14.68 -7.95 1.16
C ILE A 90 13.71 -8.18 -0.02
N VAL A 91 12.74 -9.09 0.11
CA VAL A 91 11.77 -9.37 -0.95
C VAL A 91 10.89 -8.16 -1.23
N ILE A 92 10.33 -7.52 -0.20
CA ILE A 92 9.45 -6.36 -0.33
C ILE A 92 10.16 -5.22 -1.05
N VAL A 93 11.36 -4.89 -0.61
CA VAL A 93 12.11 -3.75 -1.15
C VAL A 93 12.63 -4.04 -2.55
N SER A 94 13.17 -5.24 -2.80
CA SER A 94 13.68 -5.62 -4.12
C SER A 94 12.58 -5.66 -5.18
N THR A 95 11.41 -6.24 -4.84
CA THR A 95 10.25 -6.26 -5.75
C THR A 95 9.71 -4.86 -6.01
N TRP A 96 9.65 -4.01 -4.98
CA TRP A 96 9.25 -2.63 -5.14
C TRP A 96 10.22 -1.84 -6.03
N LEU A 97 11.54 -1.99 -5.86
CA LEU A 97 12.57 -1.38 -6.73
C LEU A 97 12.43 -1.85 -8.18
N LEU A 98 12.23 -3.15 -8.39
CA LEU A 98 12.05 -3.74 -9.71
C LEU A 98 10.81 -3.16 -10.42
N ILE A 99 9.69 -3.06 -9.71
CA ILE A 99 8.45 -2.46 -10.22
C ILE A 99 8.69 -0.99 -10.64
N ASN A 100 9.40 -0.21 -9.83
CA ASN A 100 9.67 1.18 -10.16
C ASN A 100 10.62 1.32 -11.34
N ALA A 101 11.64 0.47 -11.46
CA ALA A 101 12.58 0.48 -12.57
C ALA A 101 11.90 0.12 -13.91
N LEU A 102 11.00 -0.88 -13.90
CA LEU A 102 10.41 -1.43 -15.13
C LEU A 102 9.08 -0.76 -15.52
N VAL A 103 8.25 -0.39 -14.54
CA VAL A 103 6.86 0.01 -14.79
C VAL A 103 6.59 1.50 -14.51
N ARG A 104 6.95 1.97 -13.33
CA ARG A 104 6.52 3.31 -12.88
C ARG A 104 7.39 4.47 -13.33
N LYS A 105 8.69 4.25 -13.51
CA LYS A 105 9.69 5.32 -13.81
C LYS A 105 9.53 6.54 -12.89
N THR A 106 9.36 6.28 -11.59
CA THR A 106 9.14 7.31 -10.57
C THR A 106 10.42 8.14 -10.39
N GLU A 107 10.28 9.38 -9.95
CA GLU A 107 11.41 10.26 -9.63
C GLU A 107 12.38 9.60 -8.63
N PRO A 108 13.71 9.69 -8.83
CA PRO A 108 14.70 9.00 -7.99
C PRO A 108 14.58 9.30 -6.50
N LEU A 109 14.21 10.54 -6.14
CA LEU A 109 14.04 10.95 -4.76
C LEU A 109 12.86 10.24 -4.07
N ARG A 110 11.77 10.02 -4.78
CA ARG A 110 10.63 9.23 -4.30
C ARG A 110 11.00 7.75 -4.18
N VAL A 111 11.82 7.25 -5.10
CA VAL A 111 12.33 5.87 -5.04
C VAL A 111 13.17 5.68 -3.79
N LEU A 112 14.13 6.60 -3.52
CA LEU A 112 14.95 6.57 -2.33
C LEU A 112 14.12 6.64 -1.04
N HIS A 113 13.18 7.59 -0.95
CA HIS A 113 12.31 7.72 0.22
C HIS A 113 11.54 6.43 0.49
N ASN A 114 10.88 5.87 -0.52
CA ASN A 114 10.07 4.66 -0.35
C ASN A 114 10.94 3.43 -0.03
N PHE A 115 12.15 3.33 -0.58
CA PHE A 115 13.12 2.31 -0.19
C PHE A 115 13.40 2.37 1.32
N LEU A 116 13.78 3.54 1.81
CA LEU A 116 14.14 3.74 3.21
C LEU A 116 12.94 3.47 4.14
N GLN A 117 11.79 4.08 3.84
CA GLN A 117 10.62 3.97 4.71
C GLN A 117 10.01 2.55 4.72
N LEU A 118 10.00 1.82 3.59
CA LEU A 118 9.54 0.44 3.56
C LEU A 118 10.48 -0.48 4.36
N THR A 119 11.80 -0.28 4.24
CA THR A 119 12.77 -1.01 5.04
C THR A 119 12.56 -0.80 6.53
N VAL A 120 12.39 0.45 6.96
CA VAL A 120 12.16 0.79 8.37
C VAL A 120 10.82 0.25 8.85
N SER A 121 9.75 0.46 8.09
CA SER A 121 8.39 0.06 8.51
C SER A 121 8.27 -1.46 8.65
N ALA A 122 8.70 -2.21 7.62
CA ALA A 122 8.64 -3.66 7.65
C ALA A 122 9.65 -4.26 8.61
N GLY A 123 10.85 -3.66 8.69
CA GLY A 123 11.90 -4.11 9.59
C GLY A 123 11.54 -3.95 11.06
N VAL A 124 11.14 -2.74 11.50
CA VAL A 124 10.75 -2.49 12.89
C VAL A 124 9.48 -3.27 13.26
N GLY A 125 8.48 -3.30 12.37
CA GLY A 125 7.27 -4.08 12.60
C GLY A 125 7.57 -5.57 12.74
N GLY A 126 8.42 -6.12 11.86
CA GLY A 126 8.84 -7.52 11.91
C GLY A 126 9.72 -7.84 13.13
N PHE A 127 10.63 -6.94 13.50
CA PHE A 127 11.41 -7.06 14.72
C PHE A 127 10.51 -7.20 15.94
N LEU A 128 9.56 -6.28 16.10
CA LEU A 128 8.62 -6.32 17.22
C LEU A 128 7.71 -7.55 17.19
N TYR A 129 7.32 -8.02 16.00
CA TYR A 129 6.61 -9.30 15.89
C TYR A 129 7.33 -10.42 16.61
N VAL A 130 8.64 -10.55 16.41
CA VAL A 130 9.47 -11.58 17.06
C VAL A 130 9.66 -11.30 18.56
N GLU A 131 9.98 -10.05 18.94
CA GLU A 131 10.20 -9.66 20.35
C GLU A 131 8.94 -9.88 21.23
N PHE A 132 7.76 -9.74 20.65
CA PHE A 132 6.51 -10.03 21.36
C PHE A 132 6.06 -11.48 21.28
N GLY A 133 6.94 -12.39 20.87
CA GLY A 133 6.73 -13.84 20.90
C GLY A 133 6.20 -14.44 19.62
N GLY A 134 6.19 -13.70 18.52
CA GLY A 134 5.89 -14.24 17.18
C GLY A 134 6.98 -15.23 16.74
N LYS A 135 6.58 -16.43 16.36
CA LYS A 135 7.49 -17.47 15.88
C LYS A 135 7.61 -17.39 14.36
N VAL A 136 8.84 -17.52 13.84
CA VAL A 136 9.12 -17.56 12.41
C VAL A 136 8.96 -18.98 11.88
N GLY A 137 8.25 -19.13 10.75
CA GLY A 137 7.98 -20.41 10.11
C GLY A 137 6.85 -21.23 10.72
N VAL A 138 6.21 -20.73 11.78
CA VAL A 138 5.12 -21.44 12.49
C VAL A 138 3.95 -20.51 12.79
N LEU A 139 2.74 -21.00 12.57
CA LEU A 139 1.51 -20.33 13.03
C LEU A 139 1.04 -20.96 14.33
N ASP A 140 1.39 -20.35 15.45
CA ASP A 140 1.01 -20.80 16.79
C ASP A 140 -0.26 -20.04 17.24
N PHE A 141 -1.41 -20.55 16.86
CA PHE A 141 -2.69 -19.93 17.16
C PHE A 141 -3.19 -20.35 18.57
N PRO A 142 -3.72 -19.44 19.43
CA PRO A 142 -4.00 -18.01 19.19
C PRO A 142 -2.84 -17.06 19.51
N TYR A 143 -1.68 -17.55 19.93
CA TYR A 143 -0.56 -16.73 20.43
C TYR A 143 0.03 -15.80 19.38
N VAL A 144 -0.09 -16.11 18.10
CA VAL A 144 0.34 -15.26 16.97
C VAL A 144 -0.44 -13.95 16.88
N LEU A 145 -1.66 -13.86 17.45
CA LEU A 145 -2.55 -12.70 17.30
C LEU A 145 -1.97 -11.43 17.92
N LEU A 146 -1.38 -11.51 19.11
CA LEU A 146 -0.79 -10.34 19.77
C LEU A 146 0.44 -9.82 19.03
N PRO A 147 1.46 -10.64 18.72
CA PRO A 147 2.63 -10.20 17.98
C PRO A 147 2.30 -9.59 16.61
N ILE A 148 1.44 -10.23 15.83
CA ILE A 148 1.07 -9.71 14.51
C ILE A 148 0.33 -8.38 14.62
N THR A 149 -0.57 -8.22 15.59
CA THR A 149 -1.31 -6.98 15.78
C THR A 149 -0.36 -5.83 16.12
N ILE A 150 0.58 -6.04 17.05
CA ILE A 150 1.60 -5.05 17.41
C ILE A 150 2.45 -4.69 16.20
N GLY A 151 2.98 -5.69 15.50
CA GLY A 151 3.81 -5.46 14.33
C GLY A 151 3.08 -4.69 13.23
N VAL A 152 1.83 -5.08 12.91
CA VAL A 152 0.97 -4.43 11.90
C VAL A 152 0.69 -2.97 12.27
N LEU A 153 0.40 -2.68 13.53
CA LEU A 153 0.16 -1.31 14.00
C LEU A 153 1.43 -0.46 13.89
N VAL A 154 2.57 -0.99 14.34
CA VAL A 154 3.84 -0.27 14.25
C VAL A 154 4.24 -0.03 12.79
N PHE A 155 4.14 -1.05 11.94
CA PHE A 155 4.33 -0.91 10.50
C PHE A 155 3.45 0.22 9.95
N PHE A 156 2.15 0.22 10.28
CA PHE A 156 1.21 1.22 9.80
C PHE A 156 1.62 2.64 10.21
N PHE A 157 1.91 2.87 11.49
CA PHE A 157 2.25 4.22 11.96
C PHE A 157 3.59 4.72 11.40
N ILE A 158 4.60 3.85 11.28
CA ILE A 158 5.88 4.23 10.67
C ILE A 158 5.68 4.53 9.18
N ASN A 159 5.00 3.64 8.46
CA ASN A 159 4.78 3.78 7.03
C ASN A 159 4.01 5.06 6.70
N THR A 160 2.84 5.25 7.30
CA THR A 160 1.98 6.40 7.01
C THR A 160 2.56 7.70 7.57
N GLY A 161 3.23 7.65 8.73
CA GLY A 161 3.94 8.79 9.31
C GLY A 161 5.09 9.27 8.41
N ALA A 162 5.91 8.35 7.92
CA ALA A 162 7.01 8.67 7.02
C ALA A 162 6.50 9.30 5.70
N VAL A 163 5.45 8.76 5.10
CA VAL A 163 4.82 9.33 3.91
C VAL A 163 4.27 10.73 4.20
N SER A 164 3.59 10.90 5.32
CA SER A 164 3.01 12.21 5.69
C SER A 164 4.07 13.26 5.99
N MET A 165 5.20 12.87 6.59
CA MET A 165 6.36 13.77 6.76
C MET A 165 6.95 14.18 5.42
N ALA A 166 7.15 13.22 4.50
CA ALA A 166 7.69 13.51 3.17
C ALA A 166 6.80 14.50 2.40
N VAL A 167 5.49 14.25 2.36
CA VAL A 167 4.52 15.12 1.68
C VAL A 167 4.46 16.49 2.38
N GLY A 168 4.37 16.50 3.71
CA GLY A 168 4.29 17.74 4.49
C GLY A 168 5.48 18.65 4.28
N PHE A 169 6.71 18.11 4.28
CA PHE A 169 7.92 18.88 4.03
C PHE A 169 8.04 19.34 2.57
N TYR A 170 7.64 18.48 1.61
CA TYR A 170 7.70 18.81 0.20
C TYR A 170 6.68 19.89 -0.20
N GLU A 171 5.44 19.80 0.31
CA GLU A 171 4.35 20.72 0.02
C GLU A 171 4.27 21.90 0.99
N LYS A 172 5.15 21.94 2.02
CA LYS A 172 5.15 22.94 3.09
C LYS A 172 3.83 23.01 3.86
N THR A 173 3.23 21.85 4.07
CA THR A 173 2.00 21.66 4.86
C THR A 173 2.30 20.93 6.16
N SER A 174 1.35 20.91 7.09
CA SER A 174 1.52 20.16 8.35
C SER A 174 1.49 18.65 8.08
N PRO A 175 2.54 17.87 8.46
CA PRO A 175 2.53 16.41 8.35
C PRO A 175 1.35 15.76 9.08
N TYR A 176 0.94 16.31 10.23
CA TYR A 176 -0.21 15.81 10.99
C TYR A 176 -1.52 15.97 10.21
N ARG A 177 -1.73 17.12 9.55
CA ARG A 177 -2.90 17.35 8.71
C ARG A 177 -2.93 16.36 7.54
N VAL A 178 -1.80 16.16 6.85
CA VAL A 178 -1.67 15.18 5.76
C VAL A 178 -2.03 13.78 6.24
N TRP A 179 -1.53 13.37 7.41
CA TRP A 179 -1.82 12.06 7.98
C TRP A 179 -3.31 11.91 8.33
N TYR A 180 -3.88 12.89 9.03
CA TYR A 180 -5.28 12.84 9.48
C TYR A 180 -6.26 12.76 8.30
N GLU A 181 -6.05 13.55 7.25
CA GLU A 181 -6.93 13.60 6.09
C GLU A 181 -6.82 12.34 5.21
N ASN A 182 -5.60 11.81 5.02
CA ASN A 182 -5.34 10.78 4.01
C ASN A 182 -5.11 9.36 4.57
N CYS A 183 -4.62 9.24 5.81
CA CYS A 183 -4.13 7.96 6.32
C CYS A 183 -5.04 7.31 7.38
N LYS A 184 -5.86 8.07 8.10
CA LYS A 184 -6.68 7.54 9.22
C LYS A 184 -7.56 6.34 8.84
N TRP A 185 -8.12 6.35 7.63
CA TRP A 185 -8.98 5.27 7.14
C TRP A 185 -8.23 3.99 6.79
N GLN A 186 -6.93 4.11 6.49
CA GLN A 186 -6.10 2.96 6.18
C GLN A 186 -5.87 2.06 7.40
N LEU A 187 -6.01 2.59 8.64
CA LEU A 187 -5.88 1.82 9.86
C LEU A 187 -6.92 0.69 9.92
N PHE A 188 -8.18 0.99 9.60
CA PHE A 188 -9.24 -0.02 9.59
C PHE A 188 -8.96 -1.12 8.56
N TYR A 189 -8.48 -0.72 7.38
CA TYR A 189 -8.07 -1.68 6.36
C TYR A 189 -6.90 -2.53 6.83
N GLN A 190 -5.88 -1.93 7.43
CA GLN A 190 -4.67 -2.63 7.86
C GLN A 190 -4.96 -3.65 8.96
N VAL A 191 -5.73 -3.27 9.98
CA VAL A 191 -6.13 -4.19 11.07
C VAL A 191 -7.12 -5.25 10.55
N GLY A 192 -8.10 -4.84 9.76
CA GLY A 192 -9.10 -5.76 9.18
C GLY A 192 -8.49 -6.78 8.22
N SER A 193 -7.30 -6.54 7.68
CA SER A 193 -6.61 -7.49 6.80
C SER A 193 -5.81 -8.56 7.55
N ILE A 194 -5.63 -8.46 8.89
CA ILE A 194 -4.88 -9.45 9.68
C ILE A 194 -5.39 -10.88 9.46
N PRO A 195 -6.70 -11.19 9.49
CA PRO A 195 -7.19 -12.54 9.22
C PRO A 195 -6.78 -13.08 7.84
N LEU A 196 -6.79 -12.21 6.82
CA LEU A 196 -6.37 -12.59 5.46
C LEU A 196 -4.85 -12.85 5.38
N MET A 197 -4.04 -12.07 6.11
CA MET A 197 -2.59 -12.29 6.21
C MET A 197 -2.27 -13.63 6.86
N LEU A 198 -2.95 -13.95 7.96
CA LEU A 198 -2.82 -15.23 8.66
C LEU A 198 -3.32 -16.40 7.81
N PHE A 199 -4.44 -16.22 7.12
CA PHE A 199 -4.99 -17.22 6.22
C PHE A 199 -4.04 -17.53 5.05
N LEU A 200 -3.42 -16.51 4.45
CA LEU A 200 -2.43 -16.73 3.41
C LEU A 200 -1.17 -17.45 3.92
N ALA A 201 -0.70 -17.09 5.12
CA ALA A 201 0.42 -17.80 5.75
C ALA A 201 0.05 -19.27 6.04
N TYR A 202 -1.17 -19.53 6.54
CA TYR A 202 -1.70 -20.88 6.76
C TYR A 202 -1.77 -21.68 5.46
N LEU A 203 -2.34 -21.11 4.40
CA LEU A 203 -2.42 -21.78 3.09
C LEU A 203 -1.03 -22.12 2.53
N TYR A 204 -0.03 -21.26 2.76
CA TYR A 204 1.33 -21.55 2.32
C TYR A 204 1.96 -22.69 3.15
N ILE A 205 1.73 -22.77 4.46
CA ILE A 205 2.23 -23.87 5.32
C ILE A 205 1.64 -25.20 4.86
N GLU A 206 0.32 -25.26 4.62
CA GLU A 206 -0.39 -26.50 4.28
C GLU A 206 -0.20 -26.93 2.81
N LEU A 207 -0.19 -25.98 1.90
CA LEU A 207 -0.25 -26.25 0.45
C LEU A 207 0.99 -25.72 -0.31
N TRP A 208 1.94 -25.14 0.42
CA TRP A 208 3.12 -24.51 -0.15
C TRP A 208 2.75 -23.48 -1.23
N VAL A 209 3.45 -23.46 -2.37
CA VAL A 209 3.21 -22.48 -3.46
C VAL A 209 1.78 -22.57 -4.01
N TRP A 210 1.16 -23.74 -3.99
CA TRP A 210 -0.24 -23.91 -4.44
C TRP A 210 -1.23 -23.11 -3.60
N GLY A 211 -0.96 -22.92 -2.32
CA GLY A 211 -1.76 -22.05 -1.44
C GLY A 211 -1.78 -20.59 -1.90
N LEU A 212 -0.69 -20.10 -2.50
CA LEU A 212 -0.64 -18.76 -3.07
C LEU A 212 -1.56 -18.61 -4.28
N PHE A 213 -1.59 -19.62 -5.16
CA PHE A 213 -2.52 -19.64 -6.31
C PHE A 213 -3.98 -19.69 -5.85
N LEU A 214 -4.29 -20.51 -4.84
CA LEU A 214 -5.63 -20.62 -4.29
C LEU A 214 -6.11 -19.30 -3.67
N PHE A 215 -5.21 -18.55 -3.01
CA PHE A 215 -5.52 -17.23 -2.47
C PHE A 215 -5.67 -16.17 -3.56
N PHE A 216 -4.83 -16.24 -4.58
CA PHE A 216 -4.78 -15.23 -5.64
C PHE A 216 -6.01 -15.26 -6.56
N LEU A 217 -6.59 -16.43 -6.80
CA LEU A 217 -7.74 -16.59 -7.71
C LEU A 217 -8.97 -15.78 -7.24
N PRO A 218 -9.47 -15.91 -6.00
CA PRO A 218 -10.59 -15.07 -5.51
C PRO A 218 -10.25 -13.57 -5.55
N MET A 219 -9.01 -13.19 -5.24
CA MET A 219 -8.58 -11.80 -5.28
C MET A 219 -8.66 -11.20 -6.68
N THR A 220 -8.29 -11.97 -7.72
CA THR A 220 -8.45 -11.52 -9.11
C THR A 220 -9.90 -11.37 -9.51
N LEU A 221 -10.79 -12.26 -9.04
CA LEU A 221 -12.23 -12.18 -9.30
C LEU A 221 -12.86 -10.94 -8.64
N VAL A 222 -12.54 -10.68 -7.38
CA VAL A 222 -13.00 -9.46 -6.66
C VAL A 222 -12.53 -8.20 -7.40
N ARG A 223 -11.26 -8.17 -7.79
CA ARG A 223 -10.70 -7.07 -8.58
C ARG A 223 -11.45 -6.87 -9.91
N GLN A 224 -11.70 -7.94 -10.64
CA GLN A 224 -12.39 -7.89 -11.92
C GLN A 224 -13.82 -7.37 -11.74
N GLY A 225 -14.53 -7.87 -10.73
CA GLY A 225 -15.85 -7.36 -10.36
C GLY A 225 -15.85 -5.86 -10.03
N TYR A 226 -14.85 -5.41 -9.27
CA TYR A 226 -14.71 -4.00 -8.93
C TYR A 226 -14.39 -3.12 -10.17
N ARG A 227 -13.52 -3.59 -11.08
CA ARG A 227 -13.28 -2.89 -12.35
C ARG A 227 -14.56 -2.76 -13.17
N LEU A 228 -15.29 -3.85 -13.35
CA LEU A 228 -16.56 -3.84 -14.07
C LEU A 228 -17.57 -2.88 -13.43
N TYR A 229 -17.63 -2.85 -12.10
CA TYR A 229 -18.46 -1.88 -11.37
C TYR A 229 -18.07 -0.42 -11.69
N LEU A 230 -16.78 -0.10 -11.70
CA LEU A 230 -16.31 1.25 -12.02
C LEU A 230 -16.59 1.63 -13.49
N GLU A 231 -16.38 0.71 -14.41
CA GLU A 231 -16.71 0.88 -15.83
C GLU A 231 -18.21 1.11 -16.03
N LEU A 232 -19.05 0.32 -15.37
CA LEU A 232 -20.50 0.49 -15.39
C LEU A 232 -20.93 1.87 -14.86
N LYS A 233 -20.37 2.27 -13.72
CA LYS A 233 -20.61 3.59 -13.11
C LYS A 233 -20.21 4.74 -14.04
N LYS A 234 -19.09 4.59 -14.74
CA LYS A 234 -18.61 5.56 -15.72
C LYS A 234 -19.56 5.63 -16.92
N THR A 235 -19.91 4.48 -17.50
CA THR A 235 -20.83 4.38 -18.64
C THR A 235 -22.21 4.94 -18.30
N TYR A 236 -22.73 4.63 -17.10
CA TYR A 236 -23.98 5.21 -16.61
C TYR A 236 -23.93 6.74 -16.58
N LYS A 237 -22.87 7.31 -16.01
CA LYS A 237 -22.66 8.77 -15.97
C LYS A 237 -22.58 9.38 -17.38
N GLU A 238 -21.84 8.74 -18.28
CA GLU A 238 -21.71 9.20 -19.67
C GLU A 238 -23.05 9.13 -20.42
N THR A 239 -23.85 8.09 -20.19
CA THR A 239 -25.19 7.94 -20.78
C THR A 239 -26.13 9.05 -20.28
N VAL A 240 -26.16 9.31 -18.97
CA VAL A 240 -26.97 10.41 -18.41
C VAL A 240 -26.56 11.76 -19.02
N LEU A 241 -25.24 12.01 -19.12
CA LEU A 241 -24.74 13.24 -19.73
C LEU A 241 -25.10 13.34 -21.22
N ALA A 242 -25.08 12.22 -21.96
CA ALA A 242 -25.49 12.18 -23.35
C ALA A 242 -26.99 12.46 -23.51
N LEU A 243 -27.84 11.91 -22.63
CA LEU A 243 -29.27 12.20 -22.60
C LEU A 243 -29.56 13.67 -22.30
N VAL A 244 -28.88 14.26 -21.32
CA VAL A 244 -28.99 15.68 -20.98
C VAL A 244 -28.60 16.54 -22.18
N LYS A 245 -27.49 16.24 -22.85
CA LYS A 245 -27.05 16.95 -24.04
C LYS A 245 -28.05 16.78 -25.22
N GLY A 246 -28.65 15.60 -25.35
CA GLY A 246 -29.70 15.35 -26.34
C GLY A 246 -30.95 16.21 -26.12
N ILE A 247 -31.36 16.36 -24.85
CA ILE A 247 -32.49 17.24 -24.47
C ILE A 247 -32.13 18.71 -24.74
N GLU A 248 -30.93 19.14 -24.34
CA GLU A 248 -30.47 20.52 -24.57
C GLU A 248 -30.31 20.87 -26.07
N ALA A 249 -29.98 19.89 -26.91
CA ALA A 249 -29.83 20.09 -28.35
C ALA A 249 -31.17 20.28 -29.05
N SER A 250 -32.25 19.77 -28.46
CA SER A 250 -33.62 19.98 -29.03
C SER A 250 -34.20 21.34 -28.70
N ASP A 251 -33.64 22.09 -27.73
CA ASP A 251 -34.07 23.44 -27.36
C ASP A 251 -32.88 24.40 -27.31
N LYS A 252 -32.81 25.32 -28.28
CA LYS A 252 -31.74 26.31 -28.37
C LYS A 252 -31.61 27.22 -27.15
N TYR A 253 -32.66 27.35 -26.34
CA TYR A 253 -32.66 28.22 -25.15
C TYR A 253 -31.96 27.56 -23.95
N THR A 254 -31.95 26.23 -23.90
CA THR A 254 -31.35 25.44 -22.77
C THR A 254 -29.93 24.97 -23.04
N SER A 255 -29.37 25.27 -24.22
CA SER A 255 -28.01 24.87 -24.58
C SER A 255 -26.98 25.35 -23.54
N GLY A 256 -26.26 24.42 -22.90
CA GLY A 256 -25.25 24.64 -21.85
C GLY A 256 -25.82 25.08 -20.48
N HIS A 257 -27.17 25.09 -20.31
CA HIS A 257 -27.79 25.44 -19.03
C HIS A 257 -27.45 24.43 -17.95
N SER A 258 -27.61 23.14 -18.22
CA SER A 258 -27.33 22.05 -17.25
C SER A 258 -25.85 22.03 -16.82
N GLU A 259 -24.92 22.34 -17.70
CA GLU A 259 -23.50 22.43 -17.38
C GLU A 259 -23.20 23.63 -16.46
N ARG A 260 -23.83 24.78 -16.72
CA ARG A 260 -23.68 25.94 -15.81
C ARG A 260 -24.29 25.68 -14.46
N VAL A 261 -25.49 25.10 -14.37
CA VAL A 261 -26.16 24.74 -13.12
C VAL A 261 -25.30 23.72 -12.34
N SER A 262 -24.77 22.68 -12.98
CA SER A 262 -23.88 21.70 -12.36
C SER A 262 -22.62 22.34 -11.77
N ARG A 263 -22.01 23.29 -12.48
CA ARG A 263 -20.82 24.03 -12.03
C ARG A 263 -21.11 24.90 -10.82
N TYR A 264 -22.24 25.61 -10.81
CA TYR A 264 -22.66 26.43 -9.68
C TYR A 264 -23.04 25.60 -8.47
N ALA A 265 -23.77 24.49 -8.66
CA ALA A 265 -24.12 23.56 -7.60
C ALA A 265 -22.87 22.95 -6.93
N ARG A 266 -21.87 22.59 -7.74
CA ARG A 266 -20.58 22.08 -7.22
C ARG A 266 -19.84 23.14 -6.40
N ALA A 267 -19.70 24.35 -6.94
CA ALA A 267 -19.04 25.45 -6.23
C ALA A 267 -19.74 25.79 -4.92
N LEU A 268 -21.07 25.72 -4.88
CA LEU A 268 -21.86 25.93 -3.67
C LEU A 268 -21.63 24.79 -2.66
N ALA A 269 -21.65 23.54 -3.09
CA ALA A 269 -21.40 22.40 -2.22
C ALA A 269 -19.97 22.44 -1.63
N GLU A 270 -18.96 22.76 -2.45
CA GLU A 270 -17.58 22.95 -1.97
C GLU A 270 -17.45 24.10 -0.96
N ALA A 271 -18.20 25.20 -1.13
CA ALA A 271 -18.22 26.31 -0.19
C ALA A 271 -18.96 25.98 1.12
N MET A 272 -19.86 24.99 1.10
CA MET A 272 -20.63 24.52 2.26
C MET A 272 -20.00 23.31 2.95
N ASP A 273 -18.82 22.84 2.49
CA ASP A 273 -18.14 21.65 3.00
C ASP A 273 -19.00 20.36 2.90
N ILE A 274 -19.81 20.23 1.84
CA ILE A 274 -20.68 19.07 1.55
C ILE A 274 -20.07 18.21 0.44
#